data_a40be62b96feda9018f2c72c93765102
#
_entry.id   a40be62b96feda9018f2c72c93765102
#
_cell.length_a   1.000
_cell.length_b   1.000
_cell.length_c   1.000
_cell.angle_alpha   90.00
_cell.angle_beta   90.00
_cell.angle_gamma   90.00
#
_symmetry.space_group_name_H-M   'P 1'
#
loop_
_entity.id
_entity.type
_entity.pdbx_description
1 polymer ?
#
loop_
_entity_poly.entity_id
_entity_poly.type
_entity_poly.pdbx_seq_one_letter_code
_entity_poly.pdbx_strand_id
1 'polypeptide(L)'
;MKHAEILASLFAAGHEVTVEGGRIHGQGPLKDGSMIQVLGVADDTPLGIDDAIWLAGQILADPTDRRPILMLIDSDSQRMARRDELLGLSEYLAHLAKAQFLAESEGRRTIGLLYGHTAAGAFIATALAAGTLVALPGARPEVMDLPSISRVTKLPLDTLQEMAKATPVFAPGLENLAQTGAVLTVWDPAKPLDGQLAELLAEPASGDQRDTLGKARGGRPKAADIAQRVFELAQADG
;
A
#
# COMPACT_ATOMS: atom_id res chain seq x y z
N MET A 1 -0.29 16.64 1.93
CA MET A 1 0.88 16.81 2.85
C MET A 1 2.12 16.25 2.17
N LYS A 2 3.29 16.84 2.41
CA LYS A 2 4.58 16.26 1.98
C LYS A 2 5.12 15.32 3.07
N HIS A 3 6.06 14.45 2.70
CA HIS A 3 6.65 13.48 3.65
C HIS A 3 7.19 14.13 4.92
N ALA A 4 7.83 15.30 4.84
CA ALA A 4 8.34 16.00 6.02
C ALA A 4 7.24 16.46 7.00
N GLU A 5 6.08 16.90 6.49
CA GLU A 5 4.92 17.28 7.31
C GLU A 5 4.29 16.05 7.96
N ILE A 6 4.26 14.94 7.23
CA ILE A 6 3.76 13.65 7.72
C ILE A 6 4.64 13.16 8.86
N LEU A 7 5.96 13.14 8.68
CA LEU A 7 6.91 12.72 9.71
C LEU A 7 6.84 13.61 10.95
N ALA A 8 6.71 14.93 10.79
CA ALA A 8 6.53 15.85 11.91
C ALA A 8 5.21 15.62 12.67
N SER A 9 4.13 15.24 11.96
CA SER A 9 2.83 14.92 12.59
C SER A 9 2.80 13.53 13.25
N LEU A 10 3.56 12.58 12.72
CA LEU A 10 3.69 11.23 13.29
C LEU A 10 4.63 11.19 14.50
N PHE A 11 5.68 11.99 14.49
CA PHE A 11 6.80 11.91 15.44
C PHE A 11 7.15 13.28 16.02
N ALA A 12 6.20 13.89 16.72
CA ALA A 12 6.38 15.23 17.30
C ALA A 12 7.56 15.33 18.32
N ALA A 13 7.95 14.21 18.93
CA ALA A 13 9.11 14.10 19.81
C ALA A 13 10.46 13.94 19.06
N GLY A 14 10.43 13.85 17.74
CA GLY A 14 11.59 13.62 16.86
C GLY A 14 11.62 12.20 16.28
N HIS A 15 12.45 12.02 15.26
CA HIS A 15 12.61 10.74 14.56
C HIS A 15 14.02 10.60 13.96
N GLU A 16 14.40 9.38 13.62
CA GLU A 16 15.65 9.06 12.92
C GLU A 16 15.35 8.61 11.46
N VAL A 17 14.44 9.31 10.80
CA VAL A 17 14.05 9.00 9.41
C VAL A 17 14.80 9.94 8.47
N THR A 18 15.41 9.35 7.44
CA THR A 18 16.10 10.06 6.34
C THR A 18 15.40 9.82 5.02
N VAL A 19 15.56 10.75 4.09
CA VAL A 19 15.08 10.64 2.71
C VAL A 19 16.25 10.91 1.77
N GLU A 20 16.67 9.89 1.03
CA GLU A 20 17.82 9.98 0.13
C GLU A 20 17.47 9.35 -1.22
N GLY A 21 17.57 10.13 -2.30
CA GLY A 21 17.26 9.65 -3.65
C GLY A 21 15.83 9.10 -3.80
N GLY A 22 14.87 9.68 -3.09
CA GLY A 22 13.49 9.23 -3.07
C GLY A 22 13.20 8.05 -2.15
N ARG A 23 14.22 7.47 -1.50
CA ARG A 23 14.06 6.36 -0.53
C ARG A 23 13.89 6.92 0.88
N ILE A 24 12.89 6.45 1.58
CA ILE A 24 12.62 6.79 2.98
C ILE A 24 13.06 5.60 3.84
N HIS A 25 13.86 5.85 4.87
CA HIS A 25 14.21 4.82 5.84
C HIS A 25 14.57 5.40 7.21
N GLY A 26 14.33 4.60 8.25
CA GLY A 26 14.67 4.97 9.61
C GLY A 26 13.65 4.43 10.61
N GLN A 27 13.47 5.15 11.69
CA GLN A 27 12.56 4.78 12.77
C GLN A 27 12.06 6.01 13.51
N GLY A 28 10.95 5.83 14.22
CA GLY A 28 10.41 6.85 15.11
C GLY A 28 9.69 6.24 16.32
N PRO A 29 9.56 7.00 17.42
CA PRO A 29 8.87 6.54 18.61
C PRO A 29 7.35 6.62 18.44
N LEU A 30 6.65 5.60 18.91
CA LEU A 30 5.20 5.61 19.08
C LEU A 30 4.80 6.27 20.41
N LYS A 31 3.51 6.55 20.60
CA LYS A 31 3.00 7.18 21.83
C LYS A 31 3.27 6.39 23.11
N ASP A 32 3.35 5.08 23.01
CA ASP A 32 3.66 4.19 24.13
C ASP A 32 5.17 4.02 24.41
N GLY A 33 6.02 4.71 23.65
CA GLY A 33 7.48 4.64 23.72
C GLY A 33 8.09 3.48 22.95
N SER A 34 7.32 2.59 22.35
CA SER A 34 7.83 1.60 21.42
C SER A 34 8.27 2.26 20.10
N MET A 35 9.02 1.52 19.29
CA MET A 35 9.55 2.04 18.03
C MET A 35 8.82 1.44 16.84
N ILE A 36 8.65 2.23 15.78
CA ILE A 36 8.18 1.79 14.47
C ILE A 36 9.29 1.98 13.43
N GLN A 37 9.49 0.98 12.57
CA GLN A 37 10.34 1.15 11.40
C GLN A 37 9.58 1.95 10.34
N VAL A 38 10.24 2.96 9.76
CA VAL A 38 9.67 3.76 8.66
C VAL A 38 10.47 3.50 7.39
N LEU A 39 9.78 3.06 6.37
CA LEU A 39 10.32 2.80 5.03
C LEU A 39 9.47 3.53 4.00
N GLY A 40 9.91 3.61 2.77
CA GLY A 40 9.04 4.09 1.70
C GLY A 40 9.72 4.71 0.51
N VAL A 41 8.87 5.37 -0.28
CA VAL A 41 9.26 6.11 -1.48
C VAL A 41 8.60 7.48 -1.43
N ALA A 42 9.38 8.51 -1.75
CA ALA A 42 8.98 9.91 -1.73
C ALA A 42 9.21 10.59 -3.09
N ASP A 43 8.60 11.76 -3.22
CA ASP A 43 8.87 12.70 -4.31
C ASP A 43 8.60 12.14 -5.70
N ASP A 44 7.51 11.36 -5.83
CA ASP A 44 7.06 10.78 -7.10
C ASP A 44 8.16 9.95 -7.79
N THR A 45 9.00 9.27 -6.99
CA THR A 45 10.16 8.52 -7.48
C THR A 45 9.72 7.20 -8.10
N PRO A 46 10.07 6.92 -9.38
CA PRO A 46 9.74 5.64 -10.01
C PRO A 46 10.48 4.46 -9.35
N LEU A 47 9.76 3.41 -8.98
CA LEU A 47 10.30 2.24 -8.30
C LEU A 47 11.00 1.30 -9.29
N GLY A 48 12.31 1.18 -9.20
CA GLY A 48 13.13 0.27 -9.99
C GLY A 48 13.62 -0.95 -9.21
N ILE A 49 14.41 -1.80 -9.86
CA ILE A 49 14.99 -3.01 -9.25
C ILE A 49 15.81 -2.67 -8.01
N ASP A 50 16.69 -1.67 -8.11
CA ASP A 50 17.59 -1.30 -7.02
C ASP A 50 16.81 -0.80 -5.79
N ASP A 51 15.65 -0.16 -6.01
CA ASP A 51 14.76 0.32 -4.95
C ASP A 51 13.98 -0.83 -4.32
N ALA A 52 13.47 -1.74 -5.14
CA ALA A 52 12.73 -2.92 -4.67
C ALA A 52 13.62 -3.85 -3.84
N ILE A 53 14.84 -4.13 -4.30
CA ILE A 53 15.82 -4.94 -3.54
C ILE A 53 16.18 -4.25 -2.23
N TRP A 54 16.42 -2.94 -2.26
CA TRP A 54 16.82 -2.19 -1.10
C TRP A 54 15.70 -2.16 -0.05
N LEU A 55 14.46 -1.87 -0.43
CA LEU A 55 13.30 -1.89 0.48
C LEU A 55 13.09 -3.29 1.08
N ALA A 56 13.12 -4.33 0.25
CA ALA A 56 13.00 -5.71 0.72
C ALA A 56 14.13 -6.06 1.71
N GLY A 57 15.36 -5.64 1.42
CA GLY A 57 16.52 -5.80 2.30
C GLY A 57 16.33 -5.11 3.64
N GLN A 58 15.74 -3.91 3.70
CA GLN A 58 15.43 -3.22 4.96
C GLN A 58 14.37 -3.96 5.78
N ILE A 59 13.38 -4.56 5.14
CA ILE A 59 12.35 -5.36 5.83
C ILE A 59 12.95 -6.63 6.43
N LEU A 60 13.87 -7.28 5.70
CA LEU A 60 14.45 -8.58 6.04
C LEU A 60 15.76 -8.50 6.81
N ALA A 61 16.27 -7.29 7.10
CA ALA A 61 17.60 -7.07 7.69
C ALA A 61 17.81 -7.78 9.05
N ASP A 62 16.78 -7.86 9.86
CA ASP A 62 16.79 -8.56 11.15
C ASP A 62 15.53 -9.44 11.26
N PRO A 63 15.69 -10.77 11.20
CA PRO A 63 14.56 -11.70 11.34
C PRO A 63 13.95 -11.73 12.74
N THR A 64 14.61 -11.12 13.72
CA THR A 64 14.11 -11.03 15.11
C THR A 64 13.37 -9.74 15.39
N ASP A 65 13.43 -8.75 14.50
CA ASP A 65 12.71 -7.48 14.63
C ASP A 65 11.20 -7.70 14.62
N ARG A 66 10.52 -7.16 15.62
CA ARG A 66 9.06 -7.23 15.76
C ARG A 66 8.39 -5.86 15.73
N ARG A 67 9.17 -4.80 15.47
CA ARG A 67 8.62 -3.46 15.33
C ARG A 67 7.66 -3.42 14.12
N PRO A 68 6.52 -2.73 14.23
CA PRO A 68 5.69 -2.47 13.07
C PRO A 68 6.47 -1.75 11.96
N ILE A 69 6.04 -1.91 10.74
CA ILE A 69 6.58 -1.19 9.57
C ILE A 69 5.53 -0.19 9.09
N LEU A 70 5.91 1.07 8.96
CA LEU A 70 5.15 2.10 8.28
C LEU A 70 5.80 2.38 6.92
N MET A 71 5.12 2.03 5.84
CA MET A 71 5.53 2.31 4.47
C MET A 71 4.88 3.60 4.00
N LEU A 72 5.65 4.68 3.85
CA LEU A 72 5.19 5.96 3.27
C LEU A 72 5.27 5.88 1.73
N ILE A 73 4.17 6.21 1.03
CA ILE A 73 4.08 5.89 -0.40
C ILE A 73 3.67 7.11 -1.21
N ASP A 74 4.64 7.61 -1.98
CA ASP A 74 4.52 8.62 -3.02
C ASP A 74 5.52 8.27 -4.12
N SER A 75 5.13 7.37 -5.00
CA SER A 75 5.93 6.89 -6.14
C SER A 75 5.17 7.13 -7.42
N ASP A 76 5.82 7.45 -8.52
CA ASP A 76 5.16 7.54 -9.83
C ASP A 76 4.55 6.16 -10.21
N SER A 77 5.38 5.28 -10.73
CA SER A 77 5.04 3.90 -11.12
C SER A 77 6.28 3.02 -10.96
N GLN A 78 6.26 1.80 -11.50
CA GLN A 78 7.53 1.11 -11.72
C GLN A 78 8.37 1.86 -12.77
N ARG A 79 9.68 1.87 -12.58
CA ARG A 79 10.61 2.54 -13.47
C ARG A 79 10.62 1.88 -14.86
N MET A 80 10.23 2.62 -15.90
CA MET A 80 10.18 2.19 -17.28
C MET A 80 11.57 2.27 -17.92
N ALA A 81 12.52 1.45 -17.45
CA ALA A 81 13.88 1.41 -17.93
C ALA A 81 14.21 0.05 -18.56
N ARG A 82 14.84 0.05 -19.75
CA ARG A 82 15.23 -1.18 -20.45
C ARG A 82 16.09 -2.11 -19.57
N ARG A 83 16.99 -1.55 -18.75
CA ARG A 83 17.80 -2.32 -17.79
C ARG A 83 16.91 -3.11 -16.84
N ASP A 84 15.92 -2.46 -16.26
CA ASP A 84 15.06 -3.06 -15.25
C ASP A 84 14.18 -4.16 -15.85
N GLU A 85 13.63 -3.92 -17.05
CA GLU A 85 12.86 -4.93 -17.78
C GLU A 85 13.71 -6.16 -18.13
N LEU A 86 14.93 -5.96 -18.64
CA LEU A 86 15.83 -7.07 -19.00
C LEU A 86 16.30 -7.88 -17.77
N LEU A 87 16.37 -7.26 -16.60
CA LEU A 87 16.74 -7.93 -15.36
C LEU A 87 15.54 -8.55 -14.63
N GLY A 88 14.33 -8.40 -15.15
CA GLY A 88 13.12 -8.98 -14.58
C GLY A 88 12.51 -8.13 -13.44
N LEU A 89 12.25 -6.85 -13.68
CA LEU A 89 11.66 -5.91 -12.71
C LEU A 89 10.48 -6.52 -11.93
N SER A 90 9.59 -7.24 -12.61
CA SER A 90 8.42 -7.86 -11.99
C SER A 90 8.79 -8.84 -10.88
N GLU A 91 9.88 -9.59 -11.00
CA GLU A 91 10.35 -10.52 -9.97
C GLU A 91 10.83 -9.79 -8.71
N TYR A 92 11.50 -8.65 -8.89
CA TYR A 92 11.97 -7.84 -7.76
C TYR A 92 10.83 -7.09 -7.07
N LEU A 93 9.83 -6.64 -7.81
CA LEU A 93 8.59 -6.10 -7.22
C LEU A 93 7.83 -7.19 -6.45
N ALA A 94 7.73 -8.40 -7.01
CA ALA A 94 7.14 -9.54 -6.30
C ALA A 94 7.96 -9.94 -5.06
N HIS A 95 9.30 -9.82 -5.11
CA HIS A 95 10.15 -10.06 -3.94
C HIS A 95 9.87 -9.04 -2.83
N LEU A 96 9.72 -7.75 -3.16
CA LEU A 96 9.34 -6.73 -2.18
C LEU A 96 7.96 -7.03 -1.55
N ALA A 97 6.98 -7.41 -2.37
CA ALA A 97 5.65 -7.81 -1.86
C ALA A 97 5.75 -9.01 -0.92
N LYS A 98 6.52 -10.04 -1.29
CA LYS A 98 6.76 -11.23 -0.45
C LYS A 98 7.46 -10.89 0.86
N ALA A 99 8.41 -9.93 0.87
CA ALA A 99 9.06 -9.49 2.09
C ALA A 99 8.06 -8.86 3.08
N GLN A 100 7.10 -8.06 2.59
CA GLN A 100 6.01 -7.54 3.41
C GLN A 100 5.09 -8.65 3.94
N PHE A 101 4.69 -9.59 3.10
CA PHE A 101 3.86 -10.74 3.51
C PHE A 101 4.57 -11.61 4.54
N LEU A 102 5.88 -11.84 4.40
CA LEU A 102 6.65 -12.59 5.39
C LEU A 102 6.65 -11.85 6.74
N ALA A 103 6.94 -10.55 6.75
CA ALA A 103 6.91 -9.75 7.95
C ALA A 103 5.55 -9.85 8.66
N GLU A 104 4.46 -9.70 7.91
CA GLU A 104 3.09 -9.82 8.44
C GLU A 104 2.80 -11.23 8.98
N SER A 105 3.21 -12.29 8.27
CA SER A 105 3.00 -13.68 8.69
C SER A 105 3.79 -14.05 9.96
N GLU A 106 4.88 -13.35 10.23
CA GLU A 106 5.68 -13.48 11.45
C GLU A 106 5.21 -12.56 12.59
N GLY A 107 4.05 -11.90 12.42
CA GLY A 107 3.43 -11.04 13.43
C GLY A 107 3.98 -9.60 13.45
N ARG A 108 4.75 -9.21 12.46
CA ARG A 108 5.27 -7.85 12.29
C ARG A 108 4.32 -7.05 11.41
N ARG A 109 3.43 -6.26 12.01
CA ARG A 109 2.42 -5.48 11.27
C ARG A 109 3.04 -4.58 10.22
N THR A 110 2.46 -4.60 9.01
CA THR A 110 2.85 -3.73 7.91
C THR A 110 1.71 -2.76 7.58
N ILE A 111 1.99 -1.46 7.61
CA ILE A 111 1.03 -0.39 7.39
C ILE A 111 1.51 0.44 6.22
N GLY A 112 0.75 0.47 5.13
CA GLY A 112 0.97 1.40 4.02
C GLY A 112 0.23 2.71 4.26
N LEU A 113 0.90 3.85 4.12
CA LEU A 113 0.30 5.17 4.11
C LEU A 113 0.46 5.81 2.73
N LEU A 114 -0.63 5.85 1.98
CA LEU A 114 -0.71 6.56 0.70
C LEU A 114 -0.84 8.05 0.95
N TYR A 115 0.11 8.85 0.49
CA TYR A 115 0.04 10.30 0.64
C TYR A 115 0.25 11.07 -0.67
N GLY A 116 0.76 10.40 -1.70
CA GLY A 116 1.02 10.97 -3.01
C GLY A 116 0.46 10.13 -4.15
N HIS A 117 1.14 10.15 -5.28
CA HIS A 117 0.83 9.29 -6.42
C HIS A 117 1.44 7.91 -6.24
N THR A 118 0.82 6.89 -6.77
CA THR A 118 1.44 5.58 -6.97
C THR A 118 0.64 4.76 -7.98
N ALA A 119 1.32 4.11 -8.91
CA ALA A 119 0.67 3.39 -9.99
C ALA A 119 1.27 2.02 -10.28
N ALA A 120 0.52 1.19 -10.96
CA ALA A 120 0.92 -0.08 -11.57
C ALA A 120 1.68 -1.01 -10.61
N GLY A 121 2.81 -1.56 -11.02
CA GLY A 121 3.60 -2.51 -10.22
C GLY A 121 4.18 -1.91 -8.94
N ALA A 122 4.52 -0.63 -8.91
CA ALA A 122 4.97 0.06 -7.71
C ALA A 122 3.86 0.10 -6.66
N PHE A 123 2.64 0.47 -7.05
CA PHE A 123 1.46 0.46 -6.20
C PHE A 123 1.16 -0.93 -5.62
N ILE A 124 1.23 -1.96 -6.46
CA ILE A 124 0.97 -3.34 -6.03
C ILE A 124 2.03 -3.80 -5.02
N ALA A 125 3.31 -3.54 -5.29
CA ALA A 125 4.42 -4.05 -4.49
C ALA A 125 4.64 -3.30 -3.17
N THR A 126 4.22 -2.05 -3.06
CA THR A 126 4.39 -1.24 -1.86
C THR A 126 3.10 -1.12 -1.03
N ALA A 127 2.02 -0.65 -1.66
CA ALA A 127 0.77 -0.32 -0.98
C ALA A 127 -0.14 -1.53 -0.79
N LEU A 128 -0.47 -2.24 -1.88
CA LEU A 128 -1.39 -3.37 -1.80
C LEU A 128 -0.78 -4.61 -1.12
N ALA A 129 0.54 -4.69 -1.04
CA ALA A 129 1.24 -5.75 -0.32
C ALA A 129 1.27 -5.54 1.20
N ALA A 130 1.02 -4.33 1.69
CA ALA A 130 0.92 -4.07 3.13
C ALA A 130 -0.32 -4.76 3.73
N GLY A 131 -0.19 -5.26 4.96
CA GLY A 131 -1.29 -5.89 5.68
C GLY A 131 -2.45 -4.93 5.94
N THR A 132 -2.14 -3.66 6.19
CA THR A 132 -3.14 -2.60 6.34
C THR A 132 -2.77 -1.42 5.45
N LEU A 133 -3.74 -0.90 4.69
CA LEU A 133 -3.54 0.28 3.85
C LEU A 133 -4.43 1.42 4.33
N VAL A 134 -3.82 2.56 4.62
CA VAL A 134 -4.48 3.82 4.93
C VAL A 134 -4.04 4.90 3.96
N ALA A 135 -4.77 6.00 3.87
CA ALA A 135 -4.46 7.05 2.93
C ALA A 135 -4.67 8.45 3.53
N LEU A 136 -4.02 9.45 2.96
CA LEU A 136 -4.34 10.86 3.16
C LEU A 136 -5.20 11.39 2.00
N PRO A 137 -6.03 12.41 2.24
CA PRO A 137 -6.76 13.08 1.16
C PRO A 137 -5.81 13.61 0.10
N GLY A 138 -6.16 13.42 -1.16
CA GLY A 138 -5.34 13.81 -2.31
C GLY A 138 -4.35 12.75 -2.77
N ALA A 139 -4.24 11.61 -2.10
CA ALA A 139 -3.53 10.45 -2.64
C ALA A 139 -4.17 9.97 -3.95
N ARG A 140 -3.33 9.58 -4.90
CA ARG A 140 -3.75 9.17 -6.25
C ARG A 140 -3.25 7.77 -6.58
N PRO A 141 -3.81 6.74 -5.93
CA PRO A 141 -3.48 5.35 -6.25
C PRO A 141 -4.22 4.88 -7.50
N GLU A 142 -3.52 4.13 -8.36
CA GLU A 142 -4.14 3.49 -9.53
C GLU A 142 -3.34 2.27 -9.97
N VAL A 143 -4.02 1.25 -10.46
CA VAL A 143 -3.34 0.13 -11.13
C VAL A 143 -3.04 0.50 -12.57
N MET A 144 -3.99 1.14 -13.24
CA MET A 144 -3.87 1.63 -14.61
C MET A 144 -4.84 2.80 -14.81
N ASP A 145 -4.40 3.87 -15.48
CA ASP A 145 -5.26 4.97 -15.84
C ASP A 145 -6.26 4.61 -16.97
N LEU A 146 -7.34 5.33 -17.08
CA LEU A 146 -8.37 5.05 -18.10
C LEU A 146 -7.85 5.14 -19.54
N PRO A 147 -6.98 6.10 -19.91
CA PRO A 147 -6.35 6.13 -21.24
C PRO A 147 -5.53 4.86 -21.55
N SER A 148 -4.79 4.35 -20.59
CA SER A 148 -4.03 3.11 -20.73
C SER A 148 -4.94 1.89 -20.83
N ILE A 149 -6.01 1.84 -20.04
CA ILE A 149 -7.04 0.80 -20.16
C ILE A 149 -7.67 0.83 -21.56
N SER A 150 -8.01 2.02 -22.07
CA SER A 150 -8.55 2.19 -23.44
C SER A 150 -7.59 1.65 -24.50
N ARG A 151 -6.29 1.93 -24.34
CA ARG A 151 -5.26 1.48 -25.29
C ARG A 151 -5.13 -0.05 -25.30
N VAL A 152 -5.22 -0.69 -24.14
CA VAL A 152 -5.09 -2.16 -23.99
C VAL A 152 -6.36 -2.87 -24.43
N THR A 153 -7.53 -2.42 -23.96
CA THR A 153 -8.82 -3.08 -24.20
C THR A 153 -9.45 -2.73 -25.54
N LYS A 154 -9.02 -1.63 -26.18
CA LYS A 154 -9.62 -1.02 -27.38
C LYS A 154 -11.04 -0.50 -27.14
N LEU A 155 -11.46 -0.34 -25.89
CA LEU A 155 -12.73 0.32 -25.57
C LEU A 155 -12.57 1.86 -25.66
N PRO A 156 -13.59 2.57 -26.12
CA PRO A 156 -13.60 4.02 -26.13
C PRO A 156 -13.44 4.60 -24.72
N LEU A 157 -12.72 5.71 -24.60
CA LEU A 157 -12.43 6.34 -23.32
C LEU A 157 -13.70 6.82 -22.59
N ASP A 158 -14.66 7.35 -23.32
CA ASP A 158 -15.97 7.76 -22.79
C ASP A 158 -16.76 6.58 -22.21
N THR A 159 -16.74 5.44 -22.87
CA THR A 159 -17.31 4.20 -22.34
C THR A 159 -16.65 3.80 -21.02
N LEU A 160 -15.31 3.86 -20.95
CA LEU A 160 -14.57 3.54 -19.73
C LEU A 160 -14.86 4.53 -18.60
N GLN A 161 -15.02 5.82 -18.91
CA GLN A 161 -15.42 6.85 -17.96
C GLN A 161 -16.81 6.58 -17.35
N GLU A 162 -17.77 6.16 -18.16
CA GLU A 162 -19.10 5.78 -17.65
C GLU A 162 -19.05 4.50 -16.81
N MET A 163 -18.29 3.49 -17.24
CA MET A 163 -18.07 2.27 -16.44
C MET A 163 -17.42 2.56 -15.11
N ALA A 164 -16.44 3.46 -15.07
CA ALA A 164 -15.75 3.86 -13.86
C ALA A 164 -16.67 4.50 -12.80
N LYS A 165 -17.73 5.20 -13.22
CA LYS A 165 -18.75 5.75 -12.33
C LYS A 165 -19.62 4.68 -11.67
N ALA A 166 -19.82 3.56 -12.35
CA ALA A 166 -20.72 2.49 -11.92
C ALA A 166 -20.00 1.33 -11.22
N THR A 167 -18.69 1.18 -11.42
CA THR A 167 -17.93 -0.01 -11.01
C THR A 167 -16.59 0.35 -10.37
N PRO A 168 -16.52 0.49 -9.04
CA PRO A 168 -15.31 0.90 -8.34
C PRO A 168 -14.08 0.01 -8.58
N VAL A 169 -14.27 -1.29 -8.77
CA VAL A 169 -13.18 -2.25 -9.06
C VAL A 169 -12.36 -1.88 -10.28
N PHE A 170 -12.99 -1.19 -11.23
CA PHE A 170 -12.41 -0.85 -12.51
C PHE A 170 -11.79 0.56 -12.52
N ALA A 171 -12.24 1.42 -11.62
CA ALA A 171 -11.95 2.83 -11.65
C ALA A 171 -10.67 3.19 -10.86
N PRO A 172 -9.80 4.06 -11.41
CA PRO A 172 -8.69 4.62 -10.65
C PRO A 172 -9.18 5.58 -9.56
N GLY A 173 -8.28 5.86 -8.60
CA GLY A 173 -8.47 6.87 -7.59
C GLY A 173 -8.85 6.34 -6.21
N LEU A 174 -8.60 7.19 -5.22
CA LEU A 174 -8.69 6.83 -3.81
C LEU A 174 -10.09 6.39 -3.39
N GLU A 175 -11.12 7.09 -3.81
CA GLU A 175 -12.52 6.80 -3.44
C GLU A 175 -12.96 5.42 -3.94
N ASN A 176 -12.64 5.10 -5.20
CA ASN A 176 -12.94 3.81 -5.78
C ASN A 176 -12.18 2.68 -5.07
N LEU A 177 -10.90 2.91 -4.78
CA LEU A 177 -10.08 1.95 -4.07
C LEU A 177 -10.59 1.72 -2.63
N ALA A 178 -11.05 2.77 -1.95
CA ALA A 178 -11.67 2.65 -0.63
C ALA A 178 -12.98 1.84 -0.67
N GLN A 179 -13.79 2.02 -1.71
CA GLN A 179 -15.01 1.22 -1.88
C GLN A 179 -14.72 -0.27 -2.12
N THR A 180 -13.62 -0.61 -2.77
CA THR A 180 -13.22 -2.02 -2.96
C THR A 180 -12.74 -2.71 -1.68
N GLY A 181 -12.58 -1.96 -0.59
CA GLY A 181 -12.03 -2.44 0.68
C GLY A 181 -10.50 -2.39 0.77
N ALA A 182 -9.80 -2.04 -0.32
CA ALA A 182 -8.34 -2.04 -0.32
C ALA A 182 -7.74 -0.98 0.61
N VAL A 183 -8.38 0.17 0.77
CA VAL A 183 -8.00 1.18 1.77
C VAL A 183 -8.92 1.03 2.99
N LEU A 184 -8.33 0.80 4.15
CA LEU A 184 -9.06 0.66 5.40
C LEU A 184 -9.77 1.96 5.77
N THR A 185 -9.02 3.06 5.80
CA THR A 185 -9.54 4.39 6.15
C THR A 185 -8.71 5.50 5.52
N VAL A 186 -9.31 6.67 5.38
CA VAL A 186 -8.63 7.91 5.00
C VAL A 186 -8.43 8.73 6.26
N TRP A 187 -7.19 9.00 6.61
CA TRP A 187 -6.83 9.77 7.79
C TRP A 187 -7.11 11.27 7.61
N ASP A 188 -7.51 11.91 8.68
CA ASP A 188 -7.79 13.34 8.71
C ASP A 188 -6.49 14.13 8.93
N PRO A 189 -5.99 14.89 7.95
CA PRO A 189 -4.76 15.67 8.11
C PRO A 189 -4.89 16.86 9.07
N ALA A 190 -6.11 17.23 9.47
CA ALA A 190 -6.34 18.26 10.49
C ALA A 190 -6.11 17.72 11.92
N LYS A 191 -6.04 16.40 12.09
CA LYS A 191 -5.74 15.74 13.37
C LYS A 191 -4.30 15.24 13.38
N PRO A 192 -3.64 15.15 14.55
CA PRO A 192 -2.33 14.55 14.67
C PRO A 192 -2.31 13.11 14.14
N LEU A 193 -1.38 12.81 13.23
CA LEU A 193 -1.29 11.48 12.61
C LEU A 193 -0.78 10.42 13.59
N ASP A 194 0.00 10.81 14.61
CA ASP A 194 0.45 9.92 15.69
C ASP A 194 -0.72 9.29 16.45
N GLY A 195 -1.81 10.07 16.66
CA GLY A 195 -3.03 9.59 17.31
C GLY A 195 -3.73 8.54 16.47
N GLN A 196 -3.91 8.83 15.18
CA GLN A 196 -4.56 7.93 14.24
C GLN A 196 -3.74 6.64 14.03
N LEU A 197 -2.40 6.74 14.02
CA LEU A 197 -1.52 5.57 13.98
C LEU A 197 -1.62 4.74 15.27
N ALA A 198 -1.67 5.40 16.44
CA ALA A 198 -1.80 4.70 17.72
C ALA A 198 -3.15 3.97 17.83
N GLU A 199 -4.25 4.58 17.40
CA GLU A 199 -5.58 3.96 17.35
C GLU A 199 -5.55 2.72 16.44
N LEU A 200 -4.95 2.82 15.24
CA LEU A 200 -4.81 1.70 14.33
C LEU A 200 -3.99 0.55 14.93
N LEU A 201 -2.89 0.85 15.61
CA LEU A 201 -2.03 -0.16 16.21
C LEU A 201 -2.64 -0.82 17.45
N ALA A 202 -3.54 -0.13 18.17
CA ALA A 202 -4.26 -0.67 19.32
C ALA A 202 -5.30 -1.74 18.93
N GLU A 203 -5.79 -1.72 17.70
CA GLU A 203 -6.69 -2.77 17.21
C GLU A 203 -5.91 -4.05 16.93
N PRO A 204 -6.44 -5.23 17.34
CA PRO A 204 -5.78 -6.49 17.03
C PRO A 204 -5.69 -6.71 15.52
N ALA A 205 -4.63 -7.36 15.08
CA ALA A 205 -4.51 -7.78 13.69
C ALA A 205 -5.63 -8.77 13.36
N SER A 206 -6.50 -8.39 12.44
CA SER A 206 -7.70 -9.19 12.06
C SER A 206 -7.51 -10.01 10.79
N GLY A 207 -6.27 -10.07 10.26
CA GLY A 207 -5.99 -10.62 8.95
C GLY A 207 -6.51 -9.73 7.80
N ASP A 208 -6.52 -10.26 6.59
CA ASP A 208 -7.00 -9.51 5.42
C ASP A 208 -8.54 -9.43 5.42
N GLN A 209 -9.06 -8.22 5.63
CA GLN A 209 -10.50 -7.93 5.65
C GLN A 209 -10.98 -7.22 4.37
N ARG A 210 -10.15 -7.11 3.34
CA ARG A 210 -10.47 -6.33 2.13
C ARG A 210 -11.68 -6.85 1.36
N ASP A 211 -11.91 -8.13 1.37
CA ASP A 211 -13.07 -8.77 0.74
C ASP A 211 -14.38 -8.43 1.47
N THR A 212 -14.37 -8.54 2.80
CA THR A 212 -15.51 -8.22 3.68
C THR A 212 -15.83 -6.73 3.63
N LEU A 213 -14.81 -5.87 3.73
CA LEU A 213 -14.98 -4.41 3.61
C LEU A 213 -15.49 -4.01 2.23
N GLY A 214 -14.94 -4.62 1.18
CA GLY A 214 -15.37 -4.37 -0.19
C GLY A 214 -16.82 -4.78 -0.43
N LYS A 215 -17.28 -5.87 0.17
CA LYS A 215 -18.69 -6.28 0.15
C LYS A 215 -19.56 -5.28 0.90
N ALA A 216 -19.20 -4.92 2.12
CA ALA A 216 -19.96 -3.99 2.96
C ALA A 216 -20.09 -2.60 2.32
N ARG A 217 -19.07 -2.15 1.62
CA ARG A 217 -19.04 -0.85 0.90
C ARG A 217 -19.63 -0.90 -0.51
N GLY A 218 -20.05 -2.08 -0.99
CA GLY A 218 -20.64 -2.26 -2.32
C GLY A 218 -19.66 -2.26 -3.50
N GLY A 219 -18.34 -2.09 -3.24
CA GLY A 219 -17.32 -2.05 -4.29
C GLY A 219 -16.90 -3.41 -4.82
N ARG A 220 -17.03 -4.47 -4.00
CA ARG A 220 -16.70 -5.87 -4.37
C ARG A 220 -17.74 -6.84 -3.81
N PRO A 221 -19.00 -6.80 -4.28
CA PRO A 221 -20.12 -7.50 -3.64
C PRO A 221 -19.99 -9.02 -3.61
N LYS A 222 -19.23 -9.63 -4.52
CA LYS A 222 -19.07 -11.08 -4.65
C LYS A 222 -17.78 -11.63 -4.03
N ALA A 223 -16.81 -10.80 -3.69
CA ALA A 223 -15.46 -11.26 -3.33
C ALA A 223 -15.47 -12.12 -2.05
N ALA A 224 -16.15 -11.67 -1.00
CA ALA A 224 -16.25 -12.39 0.27
C ALA A 224 -16.96 -13.76 0.11
N ASP A 225 -18.06 -13.80 -0.63
CA ASP A 225 -18.81 -15.05 -0.87
C ASP A 225 -17.99 -16.05 -1.67
N ILE A 226 -17.21 -15.58 -2.66
CA ILE A 226 -16.31 -16.44 -3.44
C ILE A 226 -15.18 -16.97 -2.55
N ALA A 227 -14.54 -16.10 -1.76
CA ALA A 227 -13.48 -16.52 -0.84
C ALA A 227 -13.98 -17.58 0.16
N GLN A 228 -15.14 -17.35 0.77
CA GLN A 228 -15.76 -18.29 1.68
C GLN A 228 -16.05 -19.64 0.99
N ARG A 229 -16.61 -19.60 -0.22
CA ARG A 229 -16.91 -20.83 -0.97
C ARG A 229 -15.66 -21.61 -1.33
N VAL A 230 -14.58 -20.95 -1.72
CA VAL A 230 -13.30 -21.62 -2.01
C VAL A 230 -12.75 -22.29 -0.76
N PHE A 231 -12.82 -21.60 0.39
CA PHE A 231 -12.38 -22.16 1.67
C PHE A 231 -13.17 -23.42 2.07
N GLU A 232 -14.51 -23.38 1.96
CA GLU A 232 -15.38 -24.53 2.24
C GLU A 232 -15.07 -25.73 1.36
N LEU A 233 -14.86 -25.51 0.05
CA LEU A 233 -14.49 -26.58 -0.89
C LEU A 233 -13.13 -27.18 -0.55
N ALA A 234 -12.13 -26.35 -0.24
CA ALA A 234 -10.82 -26.84 0.14
C ALA A 234 -10.82 -27.68 1.42
N GLN A 235 -11.72 -27.37 2.37
CA GLN A 235 -11.88 -28.19 3.58
C GLN A 235 -12.63 -29.51 3.34
N ALA A 236 -13.52 -29.55 2.35
CA ALA A 236 -14.28 -30.76 2.04
C ALA A 236 -13.47 -31.82 1.27
N ASP A 237 -12.41 -31.40 0.58
CA ASP A 237 -11.53 -32.24 -0.24
C ASP A 237 -10.27 -32.73 0.52
N GLY A 238 -10.06 -32.30 1.77
CA GLY A 238 -8.93 -32.67 2.64
C GLY A 238 -9.33 -33.56 3.79
#